data_a982b3e0c5adff328da3c39c6f7692b8
#
_entry.id   a982b3e0c5adff328da3c39c6f7692b8
#
_cell.length_a   1.000
_cell.length_b   1.000
_cell.length_c   1.000
_cell.angle_alpha   90.00
_cell.angle_beta   90.00
_cell.angle_gamma   90.00
#
_symmetry.space_group_name_H-M   'P 1'
#
loop_
_entity.id
_entity.type
_entity.pdbx_description
1 polymer ?
#
loop_
_entity_poly.entity_id
_entity_poly.type
_entity_poly.pdbx_seq_one_letter_code
_entity_poly.pdbx_strand_id
1 'polypeptide(L)'
;AELLGLLQEQTERMSRMTKVLLEMSELRSVPCEDDIELGPLSEEVLTDLAPLAEHKDIALNCSGCALIIGSDTLLYRLVFNLVENAIRYSRPGSTVNVSICDNNSHVLLRVEDQGPGIPKQYRESIFQPFFRLDKSRSRAYGGAGLGLALVWEITALHGGTVEVETSSENGTTMLVSLPNRSVALTEQ
;
A
#
# COMPACT_ATOMS: atom_id res chain seq x y z
N ALA A 1 2.76 9.17 37.56
CA ALA A 1 3.60 8.92 36.36
C ALA A 1 2.85 8.08 35.32
N GLU A 2 2.19 6.97 35.69
CA GLU A 2 1.49 6.04 34.81
C GLU A 2 0.28 6.68 34.08
N LEU A 3 -0.53 7.47 34.78
CA LEU A 3 -1.70 8.17 34.23
C LEU A 3 -1.30 9.24 33.21
N LEU A 4 -0.21 9.96 33.44
CA LEU A 4 0.34 10.94 32.50
C LEU A 4 0.84 10.28 31.22
N GLY A 5 1.49 9.12 31.33
CA GLY A 5 1.93 8.34 30.17
C GLY A 5 0.75 7.84 29.32
N LEU A 6 -0.32 7.35 29.95
CA LEU A 6 -1.55 6.96 29.26
C LEU A 6 -2.24 8.13 28.55
N LEU A 7 -2.32 9.29 29.20
CA LEU A 7 -2.90 10.50 28.60
C LEU A 7 -2.08 10.97 27.40
N GLN A 8 -0.76 10.94 27.50
CA GLN A 8 0.14 11.32 26.42
C GLN A 8 -0.02 10.37 25.21
N GLU A 9 -0.07 9.05 25.45
CA GLU A 9 -0.30 8.05 24.41
C GLU A 9 -1.66 8.25 23.70
N GLN A 10 -2.72 8.55 24.45
CA GLN A 10 -4.03 8.83 23.86
C GLN A 10 -4.04 10.13 23.06
N THR A 11 -3.39 11.19 23.55
CA THR A 11 -3.28 12.46 22.83
C THR A 11 -2.53 12.32 21.51
N GLU A 12 -1.41 11.59 21.49
CA GLU A 12 -0.65 11.29 20.29
C GLU A 12 -1.45 10.42 19.30
N ARG A 13 -2.25 9.49 19.83
CA ARG A 13 -3.15 8.67 19.02
C ARG A 13 -4.24 9.52 18.35
N MET A 14 -4.89 10.41 19.11
CA MET A 14 -5.90 11.33 18.57
C MET A 14 -5.30 12.29 17.53
N SER A 15 -4.12 12.84 17.79
CA SER A 15 -3.41 13.70 16.84
C SER A 15 -3.11 12.98 15.52
N ARG A 16 -2.68 11.73 15.60
CA ARG A 16 -2.48 10.89 14.40
C ARG A 16 -3.78 10.60 13.66
N MET A 17 -4.88 10.35 14.39
CA MET A 17 -6.20 10.13 13.79
C MET A 17 -6.71 11.36 13.04
N THR A 18 -6.61 12.54 13.64
CA THR A 18 -7.05 13.79 13.00
C THR A 18 -6.23 14.10 11.74
N LYS A 19 -4.91 13.89 11.80
CA LYS A 19 -4.03 14.08 10.64
C LYS A 19 -4.45 13.21 9.45
N VAL A 20 -4.77 11.94 9.69
CA VAL A 20 -5.18 11.01 8.63
C VAL A 20 -6.55 11.31 8.08
N LEU A 21 -7.51 11.69 8.92
CA LEU A 21 -8.82 12.14 8.44
C LEU A 21 -8.69 13.37 7.55
N LEU A 22 -7.79 14.29 7.90
CA LEU A 22 -7.46 15.44 7.08
C LEU A 22 -6.84 15.01 5.74
N GLU A 23 -5.83 14.16 5.78
CA GLU A 23 -5.18 13.60 4.58
C GLU A 23 -6.18 12.88 3.67
N MET A 24 -7.08 12.04 4.22
CA MET A 24 -8.13 11.37 3.45
C MET A 24 -9.14 12.36 2.84
N SER A 25 -9.44 13.45 3.52
CA SER A 25 -10.29 14.51 2.97
C SER A 25 -9.62 15.24 1.80
N GLU A 26 -8.32 15.49 1.90
CA GLU A 26 -7.53 16.17 0.86
C GLU A 26 -7.32 15.30 -0.39
N LEU A 27 -7.24 13.97 -0.24
CA LEU A 27 -7.07 13.04 -1.37
C LEU A 27 -8.16 13.22 -2.44
N ARG A 28 -9.39 13.47 -2.02
CA ARG A 28 -10.55 13.62 -2.93
C ARG A 28 -10.51 14.87 -3.80
N SER A 29 -9.66 15.84 -3.44
CA SER A 29 -9.47 17.07 -4.21
C SER A 29 -8.35 16.97 -5.25
N VAL A 30 -7.57 15.88 -5.25
CA VAL A 30 -6.46 15.68 -6.18
C VAL A 30 -7.00 15.19 -7.53
N PRO A 31 -6.68 15.87 -8.65
CA PRO A 31 -7.05 15.40 -9.98
C PRO A 31 -6.40 14.03 -10.30
N CYS A 32 -7.14 13.16 -10.98
CA CYS A 32 -6.68 11.85 -11.44
C CYS A 32 -6.85 11.78 -12.97
N GLU A 33 -6.16 12.65 -13.70
CA GLU A 33 -6.33 12.87 -15.13
C GLU A 33 -5.03 12.75 -15.93
N ASP A 34 -3.90 12.50 -15.27
CA ASP A 34 -2.60 12.40 -15.90
C ASP A 34 -2.33 10.98 -16.42
N ASP A 35 -1.57 10.89 -17.52
CA ASP A 35 -1.05 9.62 -18.02
C ASP A 35 0.17 9.19 -17.20
N ILE A 36 0.04 8.08 -16.46
CA ILE A 36 1.04 7.58 -15.54
C ILE A 36 1.57 6.22 -15.98
N GLU A 37 2.88 6.11 -16.15
CA GLU A 37 3.58 4.84 -16.37
C GLU A 37 3.90 4.17 -15.01
N LEU A 38 3.19 3.12 -14.67
CA LEU A 38 3.33 2.45 -13.36
C LEU A 38 4.67 1.74 -13.17
N GLY A 39 5.35 1.32 -14.23
CA GLY A 39 6.68 0.72 -14.14
C GLY A 39 7.71 1.67 -13.56
N PRO A 40 8.02 2.79 -14.24
CA PRO A 40 8.93 3.82 -13.75
C PRO A 40 8.57 4.37 -12.38
N LEU A 41 7.28 4.63 -12.12
CA LEU A 41 6.80 5.09 -10.81
C LEU A 41 7.09 4.06 -9.72
N SER A 42 6.89 2.76 -9.99
CA SER A 42 7.20 1.71 -9.02
C SER A 42 8.70 1.58 -8.77
N GLU A 43 9.54 1.72 -9.80
CA GLU A 43 11.00 1.72 -9.66
C GLU A 43 11.51 2.90 -8.82
N GLU A 44 10.90 4.08 -8.95
CA GLU A 44 11.17 5.23 -8.09
C GLU A 44 10.86 4.91 -6.62
N VAL A 45 9.69 4.35 -6.34
CA VAL A 45 9.30 3.91 -4.99
C VAL A 45 10.29 2.89 -4.42
N LEU A 46 10.71 1.89 -5.21
CA LEU A 46 11.69 0.89 -4.77
C LEU A 46 13.04 1.54 -4.45
N THR A 47 13.44 2.54 -5.22
CA THR A 47 14.68 3.31 -4.97
C THR A 47 14.61 4.06 -3.64
N ASP A 48 13.50 4.72 -3.36
CA ASP A 48 13.30 5.46 -2.11
C ASP A 48 13.20 4.55 -0.88
N LEU A 49 12.68 3.32 -1.06
CA LEU A 49 12.58 2.32 0.01
C LEU A 49 13.82 1.41 0.12
N ALA A 50 14.79 1.51 -0.79
CA ALA A 50 16.00 0.69 -0.77
C ALA A 50 16.75 0.74 0.58
N PRO A 51 16.94 1.90 1.25
CA PRO A 51 17.61 1.92 2.56
C PRO A 51 16.87 1.13 3.64
N LEU A 52 15.52 1.11 3.59
CA LEU A 52 14.69 0.34 4.52
C LEU A 52 14.81 -1.17 4.25
N ALA A 53 14.86 -1.57 2.99
CA ALA A 53 15.01 -2.94 2.56
C ALA A 53 16.41 -3.49 2.89
N GLU A 54 17.47 -2.71 2.61
CA GLU A 54 18.85 -3.05 2.92
C GLU A 54 19.06 -3.29 4.43
N HIS A 55 18.43 -2.47 5.28
CA HIS A 55 18.53 -2.66 6.74
C HIS A 55 17.99 -4.02 7.20
N LYS A 56 17.11 -4.66 6.41
CA LYS A 56 16.55 -5.98 6.69
C LYS A 56 17.07 -7.08 5.76
N ASP A 57 18.06 -6.79 4.93
CA ASP A 57 18.59 -7.72 3.91
C ASP A 57 17.48 -8.24 2.97
N ILE A 58 16.61 -7.34 2.50
CA ILE A 58 15.50 -7.67 1.61
C ILE A 58 15.82 -7.18 0.19
N ALA A 59 15.72 -8.09 -0.77
CA ALA A 59 15.83 -7.75 -2.20
C ALA A 59 14.50 -7.18 -2.72
N LEU A 60 14.57 -6.11 -3.52
CA LEU A 60 13.42 -5.49 -4.17
C LEU A 60 13.49 -5.73 -5.67
N ASN A 61 12.41 -6.23 -6.27
CA ASN A 61 12.30 -6.42 -7.71
C ASN A 61 11.04 -5.75 -8.26
N CYS A 62 11.16 -5.14 -9.45
CA CYS A 62 10.03 -4.64 -10.21
C CYS A 62 10.02 -5.29 -11.60
N SER A 63 8.84 -5.60 -12.12
CA SER A 63 8.66 -6.16 -13.46
C SER A 63 7.34 -5.73 -14.11
N GLY A 64 7.39 -5.54 -15.42
CA GLY A 64 6.24 -5.10 -16.19
C GLY A 64 6.05 -3.59 -16.15
N CYS A 65 5.19 -3.11 -17.03
CA CYS A 65 4.79 -1.71 -17.12
C CYS A 65 3.39 -1.64 -17.72
N ALA A 66 2.63 -0.64 -17.32
CA ALA A 66 1.36 -0.29 -17.94
C ALA A 66 1.08 1.19 -17.76
N LEU A 67 0.37 1.77 -18.74
CA LEU A 67 -0.11 3.14 -18.69
C LEU A 67 -1.49 3.18 -18.04
N ILE A 68 -1.71 4.14 -17.16
CA ILE A 68 -3.01 4.36 -16.52
C ILE A 68 -3.29 5.86 -16.40
N ILE A 69 -4.55 6.24 -16.46
CA ILE A 69 -4.97 7.61 -16.16
C ILE A 69 -5.20 7.72 -14.66
N GLY A 70 -4.47 8.63 -14.01
CA GLY A 70 -4.52 8.77 -12.55
C GLY A 70 -3.83 10.01 -12.03
N SER A 71 -3.47 9.99 -10.77
CA SER A 71 -2.62 10.99 -10.12
C SER A 71 -1.30 10.39 -9.74
N ASP A 72 -0.21 10.97 -10.22
CA ASP A 72 1.16 10.55 -9.92
C ASP A 72 1.40 10.46 -8.41
N THR A 73 1.11 11.54 -7.69
CA THR A 73 1.27 11.61 -6.23
C THR A 73 0.48 10.55 -5.48
N LEU A 74 -0.78 10.28 -5.89
CA LEU A 74 -1.62 9.28 -5.22
C LEU A 74 -1.14 7.86 -5.53
N LEU A 75 -0.81 7.56 -6.78
CA LEU A 75 -0.31 6.25 -7.19
C LEU A 75 1.06 5.97 -6.58
N TYR A 76 1.95 6.96 -6.49
CA TYR A 76 3.19 6.84 -5.75
C TYR A 76 2.93 6.44 -4.29
N ARG A 77 2.02 7.15 -3.58
CA ARG A 77 1.65 6.83 -2.19
C ARG A 77 1.04 5.43 -2.06
N LEU A 78 0.26 4.99 -3.03
CA LEU A 78 -0.33 3.66 -3.06
C LEU A 78 0.77 2.58 -3.11
N VAL A 79 1.68 2.67 -4.10
CA VAL A 79 2.78 1.73 -4.27
C VAL A 79 3.70 1.76 -3.05
N PHE A 80 4.06 2.97 -2.58
CA PHE A 80 4.90 3.17 -1.39
C PHE A 80 4.34 2.44 -0.16
N ASN A 81 3.05 2.61 0.15
CA ASN A 81 2.43 1.96 1.32
C ASN A 81 2.39 0.44 1.19
N LEU A 82 2.14 -0.09 -0.01
CA LEU A 82 2.16 -1.54 -0.25
C LEU A 82 3.56 -2.12 -0.07
N VAL A 83 4.57 -1.51 -0.70
CA VAL A 83 5.96 -1.97 -0.65
C VAL A 83 6.55 -1.78 0.75
N GLU A 84 6.30 -0.64 1.41
CA GLU A 84 6.73 -0.43 2.81
C GLU A 84 6.17 -1.50 3.74
N ASN A 85 4.88 -1.85 3.59
CA ASN A 85 4.28 -2.93 4.35
C ASN A 85 4.92 -4.27 4.03
N ALA A 86 5.15 -4.59 2.76
CA ALA A 86 5.81 -5.82 2.33
C ALA A 86 7.20 -5.95 2.95
N ILE A 87 8.03 -4.90 2.90
CA ILE A 87 9.35 -4.87 3.55
C ILE A 87 9.22 -5.04 5.06
N ARG A 88 8.29 -4.34 5.68
CA ARG A 88 8.08 -4.35 7.14
C ARG A 88 7.76 -5.73 7.68
N TYR A 89 6.90 -6.49 7.00
CA TYR A 89 6.42 -7.79 7.45
C TYR A 89 7.21 -8.97 6.88
N SER A 90 8.01 -8.79 5.84
CA SER A 90 8.90 -9.81 5.30
C SER A 90 9.97 -10.24 6.30
N ARG A 91 10.45 -11.47 6.14
CA ARG A 91 11.58 -12.01 6.92
C ARG A 91 12.89 -11.41 6.40
N PRO A 92 13.91 -11.23 7.27
CA PRO A 92 15.24 -10.88 6.79
C PRO A 92 15.78 -11.89 5.76
N GLY A 93 16.51 -11.42 4.76
CA GLY A 93 17.05 -12.24 3.68
C GLY A 93 16.03 -12.68 2.64
N SER A 94 14.84 -12.06 2.61
CA SER A 94 13.76 -12.40 1.68
C SER A 94 13.70 -11.43 0.48
N THR A 95 12.68 -11.61 -0.35
CA THR A 95 12.45 -10.78 -1.54
C THR A 95 11.04 -10.21 -1.52
N VAL A 96 10.90 -8.95 -1.93
CA VAL A 96 9.64 -8.30 -2.25
C VAL A 96 9.58 -8.08 -3.76
N ASN A 97 8.53 -8.58 -4.40
CA ASN A 97 8.33 -8.47 -5.83
C ASN A 97 7.14 -7.54 -6.13
N VAL A 98 7.35 -6.57 -7.01
CA VAL A 98 6.31 -5.75 -7.63
C VAL A 98 6.14 -6.20 -9.06
N SER A 99 4.93 -6.58 -9.46
CA SER A 99 4.64 -6.95 -10.85
C SER A 99 3.43 -6.19 -11.38
N ILE A 100 3.55 -5.72 -12.63
CA ILE A 100 2.54 -4.92 -13.31
C ILE A 100 2.15 -5.62 -14.60
N CYS A 101 0.86 -5.84 -14.79
CA CYS A 101 0.32 -6.51 -15.98
C CYS A 101 -0.94 -5.79 -16.46
N ASP A 102 -1.00 -5.50 -17.75
CA ASP A 102 -2.21 -5.02 -18.42
C ASP A 102 -2.96 -6.20 -19.03
N ASN A 103 -4.22 -6.38 -18.68
CA ASN A 103 -5.09 -7.40 -19.25
C ASN A 103 -6.15 -6.83 -20.21
N ASN A 104 -5.90 -5.66 -20.80
CA ASN A 104 -6.74 -4.86 -21.68
C ASN A 104 -7.93 -4.16 -21.01
N SER A 105 -8.51 -4.70 -19.96
CA SER A 105 -9.61 -4.06 -19.23
C SER A 105 -9.15 -3.39 -17.93
N HIS A 106 -8.12 -3.96 -17.31
CA HIS A 106 -7.57 -3.50 -16.05
C HIS A 106 -6.05 -3.62 -16.06
N VAL A 107 -5.41 -2.70 -15.37
CA VAL A 107 -4.02 -2.81 -14.98
C VAL A 107 -3.96 -3.46 -13.60
N LEU A 108 -3.22 -4.56 -13.49
CA LEU A 108 -3.04 -5.34 -12.28
C LEU A 108 -1.66 -5.05 -11.69
N LEU A 109 -1.62 -4.46 -10.52
CA LEU A 109 -0.41 -4.26 -9.72
C LEU A 109 -0.42 -5.27 -8.57
N ARG A 110 0.59 -6.15 -8.52
CA ARG A 110 0.81 -7.10 -7.44
C ARG A 110 2.03 -6.72 -6.64
N VAL A 111 1.91 -6.78 -5.33
CA VAL A 111 3.04 -6.68 -4.40
C VAL A 111 3.08 -7.96 -3.59
N GLU A 112 4.13 -8.75 -3.78
CA GLU A 112 4.34 -10.04 -3.11
C GLU A 112 5.42 -9.93 -2.05
N ASP A 113 5.12 -10.38 -0.84
CA ASP A 113 6.02 -10.45 0.29
C ASP A 113 6.25 -11.90 0.76
N GLN A 114 7.29 -12.11 1.56
CA GLN A 114 7.60 -13.38 2.23
C GLN A 114 7.44 -13.27 3.75
N GLY A 115 6.36 -12.65 4.16
CA GLY A 115 5.97 -12.49 5.56
C GLY A 115 5.20 -13.67 6.15
N PRO A 116 4.60 -13.50 7.33
CA PRO A 116 3.87 -14.54 8.04
C PRO A 116 2.45 -14.79 7.49
N GLY A 117 2.05 -14.04 6.47
CA GLY A 117 0.71 -14.08 5.91
C GLY A 117 -0.35 -13.38 6.75
N ILE A 118 -1.56 -13.33 6.19
CA ILE A 118 -2.74 -12.69 6.78
C ILE A 118 -3.84 -13.75 6.95
N PRO A 119 -4.28 -14.05 8.19
CA PRO A 119 -5.36 -14.98 8.43
C PRO A 119 -6.63 -14.57 7.70
N LYS A 120 -7.35 -15.53 7.13
CA LYS A 120 -8.52 -15.29 6.26
C LYS A 120 -9.55 -14.34 6.88
N GLN A 121 -9.80 -14.47 8.18
CA GLN A 121 -10.76 -13.66 8.92
C GLN A 121 -10.42 -12.17 9.02
N TYR A 122 -9.18 -11.77 8.72
CA TYR A 122 -8.72 -10.38 8.82
C TYR A 122 -8.46 -9.73 7.46
N ARG A 123 -8.58 -10.47 6.35
CA ARG A 123 -8.23 -9.96 5.01
C ARG A 123 -9.05 -8.75 4.56
N GLU A 124 -10.27 -8.63 5.02
CA GLU A 124 -11.09 -7.42 4.79
C GLU A 124 -10.79 -6.32 5.81
N SER A 125 -10.56 -6.71 7.07
CA SER A 125 -10.34 -5.76 8.16
C SER A 125 -9.02 -5.01 8.08
N ILE A 126 -7.99 -5.55 7.40
CA ILE A 126 -6.67 -4.91 7.27
C ILE A 126 -6.73 -3.57 6.54
N PHE A 127 -7.77 -3.33 5.73
CA PHE A 127 -8.00 -2.06 5.03
C PHE A 127 -8.73 -1.02 5.89
N GLN A 128 -9.22 -1.40 7.07
CA GLN A 128 -9.85 -0.46 7.97
C GLN A 128 -8.80 0.45 8.64
N PRO A 129 -9.06 1.75 8.79
CA PRO A 129 -8.18 2.64 9.52
C PRO A 129 -7.87 2.11 10.92
N PHE A 130 -6.59 2.20 11.33
CA PHE A 130 -6.09 1.78 12.65
C PHE A 130 -6.16 0.28 12.96
N PHE A 131 -6.58 -0.55 12.00
CA PHE A 131 -6.57 -2.00 12.19
C PHE A 131 -5.13 -2.52 12.24
N ARG A 132 -4.89 -3.47 13.14
CA ARG A 132 -3.58 -4.13 13.32
C ARG A 132 -3.80 -5.54 13.84
N LEU A 133 -3.13 -6.53 13.21
CA LEU A 133 -3.19 -7.94 13.63
C LEU A 133 -2.56 -8.16 15.02
N ASP A 134 -1.45 -7.48 15.31
CA ASP A 134 -0.70 -7.64 16.56
C ASP A 134 -0.39 -6.27 17.21
N LYS A 135 -1.01 -6.01 18.37
CA LYS A 135 -0.78 -4.78 19.15
C LYS A 135 0.60 -4.75 19.83
N SER A 136 1.21 -5.90 20.08
CA SER A 136 2.47 -6.04 20.82
C SER A 136 3.71 -5.89 19.94
N ARG A 137 3.76 -6.53 18.78
CA ARG A 137 4.86 -6.41 17.81
C ARG A 137 4.93 -5.04 17.15
N SER A 138 3.81 -4.37 17.08
CA SER A 138 3.68 -3.12 16.34
C SER A 138 4.20 -1.88 17.08
N ARG A 139 4.52 -1.94 18.38
CA ARG A 139 5.24 -0.86 19.07
C ARG A 139 6.69 -0.75 18.59
N ALA A 140 7.32 -1.85 18.23
CA ALA A 140 8.69 -1.87 17.73
C ALA A 140 8.84 -1.26 16.32
N TYR A 141 7.78 -1.28 15.49
CA TYR A 141 7.82 -0.85 14.09
C TYR A 141 7.01 0.43 13.77
N GLY A 142 6.43 1.09 14.78
CA GLY A 142 5.94 2.48 14.70
C GLY A 142 4.78 2.81 13.74
N GLY A 143 4.19 1.84 13.03
CA GLY A 143 3.13 2.11 12.05
C GLY A 143 1.76 2.43 12.68
N ALA A 144 1.07 3.47 12.20
CA ALA A 144 -0.24 3.91 12.71
C ALA A 144 -1.42 3.02 12.31
N GLY A 145 -1.21 1.98 11.46
CA GLY A 145 -2.29 1.15 10.91
C GLY A 145 -3.13 1.86 9.84
N LEU A 146 -2.51 2.74 9.05
CA LEU A 146 -3.18 3.65 8.14
C LEU A 146 -2.78 3.42 6.68
N GLY A 147 -1.63 2.79 6.44
CA GLY A 147 -1.09 2.60 5.10
C GLY A 147 -2.05 1.85 4.18
N LEU A 148 -2.62 0.73 4.63
CA LEU A 148 -3.57 -0.04 3.82
C LEU A 148 -4.94 0.63 3.67
N ALA A 149 -5.39 1.39 4.67
CA ALA A 149 -6.60 2.20 4.54
C ALA A 149 -6.42 3.30 3.48
N LEU A 150 -5.23 3.90 3.41
CA LEU A 150 -4.87 4.85 2.37
C LEU A 150 -4.81 4.20 0.99
N VAL A 151 -4.23 3.00 0.89
CA VAL A 151 -4.25 2.19 -0.35
C VAL A 151 -5.67 1.95 -0.82
N TRP A 152 -6.58 1.56 0.08
CA TRP A 152 -8.00 1.37 -0.23
C TRP A 152 -8.65 2.63 -0.79
N GLU A 153 -8.50 3.78 -0.11
CA GLU A 153 -9.11 5.05 -0.55
C GLU A 153 -8.54 5.52 -1.91
N ILE A 154 -7.21 5.46 -2.09
CA ILE A 154 -6.57 5.84 -3.36
C ILE A 154 -7.05 4.93 -4.49
N THR A 155 -7.13 3.62 -4.25
CA THR A 155 -7.63 2.66 -5.25
C THR A 155 -9.08 2.96 -5.65
N ALA A 156 -9.94 3.27 -4.66
CA ALA A 156 -11.34 3.64 -4.91
C ALA A 156 -11.47 4.95 -5.70
N LEU A 157 -10.61 5.95 -5.43
CA LEU A 157 -10.57 7.21 -6.19
C LEU A 157 -10.22 7.00 -7.67
N HIS A 158 -9.40 5.98 -7.97
CA HIS A 158 -9.08 5.57 -9.33
C HIS A 158 -10.11 4.60 -9.95
N GLY A 159 -11.22 4.29 -9.23
CA GLY A 159 -12.27 3.38 -9.70
C GLY A 159 -11.86 1.90 -9.68
N GLY A 160 -10.82 1.55 -8.94
CA GLY A 160 -10.27 0.21 -8.83
C GLY A 160 -10.67 -0.54 -7.56
N THR A 161 -10.04 -1.70 -7.37
CA THR A 161 -10.19 -2.56 -6.18
C THR A 161 -8.84 -3.01 -5.65
N VAL A 162 -8.75 -3.23 -4.34
CA VAL A 162 -7.58 -3.84 -3.70
C VAL A 162 -8.01 -5.01 -2.83
N GLU A 163 -7.26 -6.11 -2.90
CA GLU A 163 -7.55 -7.32 -2.14
C GLU A 163 -6.28 -8.11 -1.78
N VAL A 164 -6.44 -9.08 -0.90
CA VAL A 164 -5.44 -10.11 -0.64
C VAL A 164 -5.68 -11.27 -1.62
N GLU A 165 -4.91 -11.30 -2.73
CA GLU A 165 -5.03 -12.34 -3.76
C GLU A 165 -4.64 -13.71 -3.20
N THR A 166 -3.46 -13.81 -2.60
CA THR A 166 -2.99 -15.02 -1.91
C THR A 166 -2.36 -14.67 -0.57
N SER A 167 -2.47 -15.56 0.39
CA SER A 167 -1.75 -15.42 1.64
C SER A 167 -1.64 -16.75 2.36
N SER A 168 -0.43 -17.06 2.81
CA SER A 168 -0.04 -18.27 3.53
C SER A 168 1.03 -17.94 4.57
N GLU A 169 1.51 -18.95 5.30
CA GLU A 169 2.64 -18.79 6.24
C GLU A 169 3.96 -18.41 5.55
N ASN A 170 4.00 -18.44 4.21
CA ASN A 170 5.18 -18.15 3.40
C ASN A 170 5.13 -16.77 2.73
N GLY A 171 4.05 -16.02 2.90
CA GLY A 171 3.93 -14.67 2.36
C GLY A 171 2.52 -14.27 1.99
N THR A 172 2.41 -13.04 1.47
CA THR A 172 1.16 -12.44 1.01
C THR A 172 1.37 -11.79 -0.34
N THR A 173 0.37 -11.92 -1.20
CA THR A 173 0.26 -11.14 -2.44
C THR A 173 -0.94 -10.19 -2.30
N MET A 174 -0.64 -8.91 -2.34
CA MET A 174 -1.64 -7.84 -2.44
C MET A 174 -1.89 -7.55 -3.91
N LEU A 175 -3.14 -7.55 -4.34
CA LEU A 175 -3.55 -7.22 -5.71
C LEU A 175 -4.32 -5.91 -5.71
N VAL A 176 -3.85 -4.95 -6.51
CA VAL A 176 -4.59 -3.76 -6.90
C VAL A 176 -5.00 -3.91 -8.35
N SER A 177 -6.29 -3.75 -8.64
CA SER A 177 -6.86 -3.77 -9.99
C SER A 177 -7.42 -2.38 -10.30
N LEU A 178 -6.83 -1.71 -11.29
CA LEU A 178 -7.22 -0.37 -11.73
C LEU A 178 -7.80 -0.44 -13.14
N PRO A 179 -8.94 0.22 -13.42
CA PRO A 179 -9.52 0.20 -14.76
C PRO A 179 -8.57 0.82 -15.77
N ASN A 180 -8.34 0.13 -16.89
CA ASN A 180 -7.57 0.68 -18.00
C ASN A 180 -8.43 1.65 -18.80
N ARG A 181 -8.37 2.95 -18.45
CA ARG A 181 -9.17 3.99 -19.09
C ARG A 181 -8.68 4.36 -20.50
N SER A 182 -7.46 3.97 -20.88
CA SER A 182 -6.95 4.20 -22.25
C SER A 182 -7.75 3.44 -23.32
N VAL A 183 -8.43 2.35 -22.97
CA VAL A 183 -9.29 1.60 -23.88
C VAL A 183 -10.67 2.25 -24.08
N ALA A 184 -11.18 2.96 -23.08
CA ALA A 184 -12.51 3.59 -23.11
C ALA A 184 -12.61 4.79 -24.08
N LEU A 185 -11.49 5.38 -24.49
CA LEU A 185 -11.46 6.52 -25.44
C LEU A 185 -11.48 6.07 -26.91
N THR A 186 -11.40 4.78 -27.20
CA THR A 186 -11.36 4.25 -28.57
C THR A 186 -12.75 3.79 -29.09
N GLU A 187 -13.78 3.79 -28.22
CA GLU A 187 -15.15 3.33 -28.55
C GLU A 187 -16.18 4.46 -28.62
N GLN A 188 -15.76 5.73 -28.89
CA GLN A 188 -16.71 6.84 -29.18
C GLN A 188 -16.53 7.41 -30.57
#